data_9e3d830adba900a034da6de4c8502695
#
_entry.id   9e3d830adba900a034da6de4c8502695
#
_cell.length_a   1.000
_cell.length_b   1.000
_cell.length_c   1.000
_cell.angle_alpha   90.00
_cell.angle_beta   90.00
_cell.angle_gamma   90.00
#
_symmetry.space_group_name_H-M   'P 1'
#
loop_
_entity.id
_entity.type
_entity.pdbx_description
1 polymer ?
#
loop_
_entity_poly.entity_id
_entity_poly.type
_entity_poly.pdbx_seq_one_letter_code
_entity_poly.pdbx_strand_id
1 'polypeptide(L)'
;QSDLTELLAANNVYTGDLTINSASTLTAAEAQGGKLGIVNGNVYITQSSTAIDAAKLQTVVSKIVTVIGAVSYTHSGTGVTGVNFDKLTGAGSIKLDQEAPVSLSSLVSVGALEIVDDVKITSIDLSALTSVTSFNDGTTANALGGSKVTSIDLGSLPRYDVAAGALTLELSTSGDTTLDLALLTTTDNSTGLVEKLDLTVTGGDDLSLPLFVKGDISATNVKSLVLPKFIYTASTDGTLAVTASKLESI
;
A
#
# COMPACT_ATOMS: atom_id res chain seq x y z
N GLN A 1 -14.80 34.51 11.80
CA GLN A 1 -15.33 33.51 10.84
C GLN A 1 -14.87 33.79 9.40
N SER A 2 -14.66 35.07 9.01
CA SER A 2 -14.12 35.44 7.70
C SER A 2 -12.69 34.92 7.51
N ASP A 3 -11.84 34.98 8.50
CA ASP A 3 -10.43 34.62 8.44
C ASP A 3 -10.23 33.11 8.20
N LEU A 4 -11.12 32.25 8.72
CA LEU A 4 -11.05 30.83 8.50
C LEU A 4 -11.50 30.44 7.07
N THR A 5 -12.49 31.16 6.54
CA THR A 5 -12.98 30.96 5.17
C THR A 5 -11.97 31.47 4.15
N GLU A 6 -11.30 32.60 4.43
CA GLU A 6 -10.20 33.09 3.59
C GLU A 6 -8.96 32.20 3.69
N LEU A 7 -8.65 31.69 4.90
CA LEU A 7 -7.54 30.74 5.09
C LEU A 7 -7.81 29.39 4.37
N LEU A 8 -9.04 28.91 4.36
CA LEU A 8 -9.45 27.72 3.61
C LEU A 8 -9.45 27.98 2.11
N ALA A 9 -9.83 29.18 1.66
CA ALA A 9 -9.77 29.57 0.24
C ALA A 9 -8.35 29.80 -0.26
N ALA A 10 -7.43 30.22 0.63
CA ALA A 10 -6.01 30.40 0.33
C ALA A 10 -5.22 29.06 0.38
N ASN A 11 -5.78 28.01 0.95
CA ASN A 11 -5.05 26.79 1.34
C ASN A 11 -5.26 25.59 0.44
N ASN A 12 -5.25 25.76 -0.88
CA ASN A 12 -5.19 24.60 -1.79
C ASN A 12 -6.25 23.51 -1.47
N VAL A 13 -7.47 23.90 -1.07
CA VAL A 13 -8.56 22.97 -0.74
C VAL A 13 -9.57 22.89 -1.88
N TYR A 14 -9.74 21.71 -2.45
CA TYR A 14 -10.84 21.38 -3.33
C TYR A 14 -11.97 20.75 -2.50
N THR A 15 -13.18 21.28 -2.60
CA THR A 15 -14.33 20.77 -1.84
C THR A 15 -15.26 20.00 -2.76
N GLY A 16 -15.59 18.77 -2.40
CA GLY A 16 -16.40 17.83 -3.15
C GLY A 16 -15.56 16.75 -3.83
N ASP A 17 -16.21 15.88 -4.55
CA ASP A 17 -15.56 14.76 -5.25
C ASP A 17 -14.86 15.22 -6.52
N LEU A 18 -13.62 14.82 -6.69
CA LEU A 18 -12.83 15.02 -7.90
C LEU A 18 -12.98 13.78 -8.80
N THR A 19 -13.71 13.93 -9.90
CA THR A 19 -13.90 12.84 -10.85
C THR A 19 -13.16 13.12 -12.15
N ILE A 20 -12.31 12.20 -12.58
CA ILE A 20 -11.56 12.25 -13.85
C ILE A 20 -11.83 10.96 -14.62
N ASN A 21 -12.69 11.04 -15.65
CA ASN A 21 -13.08 9.90 -16.48
C ASN A 21 -13.13 10.22 -17.98
N SER A 22 -12.69 11.42 -18.36
CA SER A 22 -12.68 11.91 -19.75
C SER A 22 -11.68 13.04 -19.91
N ALA A 23 -11.35 13.41 -21.16
CA ALA A 23 -10.50 14.55 -21.44
C ALA A 23 -11.09 15.88 -20.90
N SER A 24 -12.41 16.02 -20.91
CA SER A 24 -13.06 17.22 -20.39
C SER A 24 -12.98 17.32 -18.86
N THR A 25 -13.16 16.22 -18.14
CA THR A 25 -13.03 16.21 -16.67
C THR A 25 -11.57 16.35 -16.25
N LEU A 26 -10.61 15.84 -17.03
CA LEU A 26 -9.19 16.10 -16.81
C LEU A 26 -8.86 17.59 -16.96
N THR A 27 -9.34 18.23 -18.04
CA THR A 27 -9.15 19.68 -18.24
C THR A 27 -9.79 20.51 -17.12
N ALA A 28 -10.95 20.10 -16.64
CA ALA A 28 -11.60 20.75 -15.49
C ALA A 28 -10.77 20.59 -14.21
N ALA A 29 -10.16 19.42 -13.98
CA ALA A 29 -9.25 19.18 -12.86
C ALA A 29 -7.95 20.00 -12.97
N GLU A 30 -7.36 20.10 -14.17
CA GLU A 30 -6.19 20.96 -14.43
C GLU A 30 -6.47 22.43 -14.06
N ALA A 31 -7.67 22.92 -14.39
CA ALA A 31 -8.08 24.29 -14.08
C ALA A 31 -8.19 24.56 -12.55
N GLN A 32 -8.38 23.53 -11.73
CA GLN A 32 -8.36 23.66 -10.25
C GLN A 32 -6.96 23.77 -9.68
N GLY A 33 -5.95 23.51 -10.44
CA GLY A 33 -4.49 23.55 -10.22
C GLY A 33 -3.99 23.78 -8.80
N GLY A 34 -4.15 25.01 -8.30
CA GLY A 34 -3.70 25.39 -6.97
C GLY A 34 -4.57 24.91 -5.81
N LYS A 35 -5.76 24.33 -6.06
CA LYS A 35 -6.69 23.89 -4.99
C LYS A 35 -6.59 22.40 -4.69
N LEU A 36 -5.83 21.64 -5.48
CA LEU A 36 -5.79 20.18 -5.39
C LEU A 36 -4.89 19.64 -4.27
N GLY A 37 -4.23 20.50 -3.51
CA GLY A 37 -3.37 20.04 -2.40
C GLY A 37 -4.14 19.20 -1.37
N ILE A 38 -5.35 19.63 -1.02
CA ILE A 38 -6.26 18.89 -0.15
C ILE A 38 -7.59 18.70 -0.88
N VAL A 39 -8.02 17.46 -1.02
CA VAL A 39 -9.35 17.12 -1.52
C VAL A 39 -10.26 16.78 -0.34
N ASN A 40 -11.19 17.70 -0.02
CA ASN A 40 -12.24 17.45 0.97
C ASN A 40 -13.43 16.77 0.28
N GLY A 41 -13.29 15.50 0.02
CA GLY A 41 -14.17 14.61 -0.74
C GLY A 41 -13.40 13.39 -1.18
N ASN A 42 -13.87 12.74 -2.24
CA ASN A 42 -13.24 11.58 -2.84
C ASN A 42 -12.51 11.95 -4.14
N VAL A 43 -11.57 11.11 -4.54
CA VAL A 43 -10.90 11.17 -5.84
C VAL A 43 -11.23 9.91 -6.62
N TYR A 44 -11.93 10.06 -7.73
CA TYR A 44 -12.30 8.96 -8.63
C TYR A 44 -11.65 9.17 -9.99
N ILE A 45 -10.77 8.27 -10.37
CA ILE A 45 -10.10 8.27 -11.67
C ILE A 45 -10.45 6.98 -12.39
N THR A 46 -11.10 7.10 -13.54
CA THR A 46 -11.40 5.96 -14.41
C THR A 46 -10.75 6.19 -15.76
N GLN A 47 -9.70 5.45 -16.02
CA GLN A 47 -8.96 5.57 -17.28
C GLN A 47 -9.33 4.41 -18.22
N SER A 48 -10.38 4.60 -19.00
CA SER A 48 -10.95 3.59 -19.89
C SER A 48 -10.46 3.66 -21.33
N SER A 49 -9.67 4.67 -21.68
CA SER A 49 -9.18 4.86 -23.06
C SER A 49 -7.98 5.82 -23.11
N THR A 50 -7.29 5.81 -24.25
CA THR A 50 -6.22 6.78 -24.58
C THR A 50 -6.72 8.24 -24.68
N ALA A 51 -8.03 8.49 -24.53
CA ALA A 51 -8.58 9.84 -24.55
C ALA A 51 -8.17 10.68 -23.35
N ILE A 52 -7.73 10.06 -22.26
CA ILE A 52 -7.15 10.74 -21.11
C ILE A 52 -5.63 10.77 -21.28
N ASP A 53 -5.09 11.97 -21.46
CA ASP A 53 -3.63 12.17 -21.55
C ASP A 53 -2.95 11.78 -20.23
N ALA A 54 -2.13 10.74 -20.27
CA ALA A 54 -1.47 10.18 -19.08
C ALA A 54 -0.51 11.17 -18.42
N ALA A 55 0.22 11.99 -19.18
CA ALA A 55 1.15 12.96 -18.63
C ALA A 55 0.42 14.11 -17.91
N LYS A 56 -0.70 14.56 -18.48
CA LYS A 56 -1.55 15.57 -17.83
C LYS A 56 -2.21 15.00 -16.59
N LEU A 57 -2.71 13.76 -16.65
CA LEU A 57 -3.29 13.08 -15.50
C LEU A 57 -2.25 12.97 -14.38
N GLN A 58 -1.03 12.53 -14.68
CA GLN A 58 0.05 12.48 -13.70
C GLN A 58 0.36 13.88 -13.10
N THR A 59 0.32 14.92 -13.93
CA THR A 59 0.51 16.31 -13.46
C THR A 59 -0.58 16.75 -12.48
N VAL A 60 -1.82 16.35 -12.70
CA VAL A 60 -2.93 16.63 -11.78
C VAL A 60 -2.77 15.83 -10.49
N VAL A 61 -2.53 14.53 -10.59
CA VAL A 61 -2.39 13.63 -9.43
C VAL A 61 -1.23 14.04 -8.54
N SER A 62 -0.11 14.50 -9.12
CA SER A 62 1.07 14.97 -8.37
C SER A 62 0.84 16.24 -7.54
N LYS A 63 -0.33 16.89 -7.66
CA LYS A 63 -0.71 18.03 -6.81
C LYS A 63 -1.47 17.60 -5.57
N ILE A 64 -2.00 16.39 -5.54
CA ILE A 64 -2.83 15.88 -4.45
C ILE A 64 -1.92 15.41 -3.31
N VAL A 65 -2.06 16.04 -2.16
CA VAL A 65 -1.26 15.73 -0.96
C VAL A 65 -2.10 14.99 0.07
N THR A 66 -3.36 15.37 0.23
CA THR A 66 -4.27 14.71 1.20
C THR A 66 -5.66 14.57 0.61
N VAL A 67 -6.28 13.43 0.82
CA VAL A 67 -7.67 13.16 0.47
C VAL A 67 -8.41 12.76 1.75
N ILE A 68 -9.46 13.50 2.12
CA ILE A 68 -10.23 13.19 3.34
C ILE A 68 -11.04 11.90 3.15
N GLY A 69 -11.58 11.69 1.96
CA GLY A 69 -12.34 10.50 1.58
C GLY A 69 -11.48 9.42 0.93
N ALA A 70 -12.06 8.75 -0.04
CA ALA A 70 -11.43 7.66 -0.79
C ALA A 70 -10.67 8.16 -2.02
N VAL A 71 -9.58 7.49 -2.34
CA VAL A 71 -8.92 7.54 -3.65
C VAL A 71 -9.23 6.24 -4.38
N SER A 72 -9.80 6.32 -5.56
CA SER A 72 -10.05 5.17 -6.42
C SER A 72 -9.49 5.43 -7.80
N TYR A 73 -8.54 4.63 -8.21
CA TYR A 73 -8.05 4.58 -9.59
C TYR A 73 -8.44 3.24 -10.20
N THR A 74 -9.13 3.28 -11.32
CA THR A 74 -9.52 2.10 -12.07
C THR A 74 -9.04 2.23 -13.50
N HIS A 75 -8.35 1.22 -13.96
CA HIS A 75 -7.88 1.08 -15.33
C HIS A 75 -8.78 0.10 -16.09
N SER A 76 -9.15 0.47 -17.31
CA SER A 76 -9.78 -0.46 -18.25
C SER A 76 -9.40 -0.07 -19.67
N GLY A 77 -8.60 -0.88 -20.34
CA GLY A 77 -8.22 -0.64 -21.74
C GLY A 77 -6.74 -0.78 -22.02
N THR A 78 -6.36 -0.77 -23.28
CA THR A 78 -4.97 -0.91 -23.72
C THR A 78 -4.28 0.45 -23.78
N GLY A 79 -3.04 0.54 -23.32
CA GLY A 79 -2.16 1.70 -23.52
C GLY A 79 -2.13 2.72 -22.40
N VAL A 80 -2.74 2.39 -21.26
CA VAL A 80 -2.65 3.20 -20.04
C VAL A 80 -1.96 2.37 -18.98
N THR A 81 -0.98 2.96 -18.34
CA THR A 81 -0.09 2.19 -17.44
C THR A 81 -0.39 2.40 -15.97
N GLY A 82 -1.06 3.48 -15.58
CA GLY A 82 -1.31 3.82 -14.19
C GLY A 82 -0.84 5.21 -13.83
N VAL A 83 -0.98 5.57 -12.59
CA VAL A 83 -0.56 6.86 -12.02
C VAL A 83 0.21 6.65 -10.72
N ASN A 84 1.12 7.56 -10.42
CA ASN A 84 1.85 7.59 -9.16
C ASN A 84 1.32 8.70 -8.26
N PHE A 85 1.01 8.35 -7.02
CA PHE A 85 0.56 9.27 -5.99
C PHE A 85 1.71 9.64 -5.03
N ASP A 86 2.89 9.97 -5.57
CA ASP A 86 4.13 10.20 -4.81
C ASP A 86 4.05 11.36 -3.81
N LYS A 87 3.06 12.23 -3.93
CA LYS A 87 2.86 13.36 -3.01
C LYS A 87 1.75 13.12 -2.00
N LEU A 88 0.99 12.05 -2.16
CA LEU A 88 -0.13 11.73 -1.28
C LEU A 88 0.42 11.28 0.09
N THR A 89 0.07 12.02 1.14
CA THR A 89 0.49 11.74 2.51
C THR A 89 -0.58 11.04 3.34
N GLY A 90 -1.84 11.15 2.94
CA GLY A 90 -2.94 10.51 3.66
C GLY A 90 -4.23 10.44 2.86
N ALA A 91 -5.01 9.38 3.10
CA ALA A 91 -6.35 9.19 2.56
C ALA A 91 -7.22 8.38 3.52
N GLY A 92 -8.55 8.55 3.43
CA GLY A 92 -9.48 7.70 4.16
C GLY A 92 -9.40 6.25 3.70
N SER A 93 -9.35 6.03 2.39
CA SER A 93 -9.01 4.74 1.76
C SER A 93 -8.37 4.95 0.39
N ILE A 94 -7.67 3.94 -0.07
CA ILE A 94 -7.08 3.91 -1.42
C ILE A 94 -7.41 2.58 -2.07
N LYS A 95 -7.90 2.64 -3.32
CA LYS A 95 -8.03 1.50 -4.22
C LYS A 95 -7.30 1.79 -5.52
N LEU A 96 -6.32 0.99 -5.86
CA LEU A 96 -5.57 1.07 -7.10
C LEU A 96 -5.75 -0.22 -7.91
N ASP A 97 -6.33 -0.08 -9.09
CA ASP A 97 -6.43 -1.11 -10.11
C ASP A 97 -5.67 -0.58 -11.33
N GLN A 98 -4.37 -0.92 -11.42
CA GLN A 98 -3.47 -0.38 -12.45
C GLN A 98 -2.49 -1.43 -12.97
N GLU A 99 -1.98 -1.19 -14.17
CA GLU A 99 -1.01 -2.05 -14.86
C GLU A 99 0.41 -1.47 -14.80
N ALA A 100 0.83 -0.93 -13.67
CA ALA A 100 2.15 -0.28 -13.50
C ALA A 100 2.63 -0.45 -12.06
N PRO A 101 3.93 -0.27 -11.80
CA PRO A 101 4.44 -0.16 -10.44
C PRO A 101 3.64 0.83 -9.60
N VAL A 102 3.40 0.48 -8.34
CA VAL A 102 2.68 1.33 -7.40
C VAL A 102 3.68 2.12 -6.59
N SER A 103 3.60 3.46 -6.68
CA SER A 103 4.38 4.37 -5.84
C SER A 103 3.46 5.24 -5.00
N LEU A 104 3.56 5.06 -3.69
CA LEU A 104 2.91 5.80 -2.62
C LEU A 104 3.96 6.21 -1.59
N SER A 105 5.16 6.58 -2.06
CA SER A 105 6.36 6.78 -1.25
C SER A 105 6.27 7.90 -0.20
N SER A 106 5.28 8.78 -0.29
CA SER A 106 5.00 9.80 0.73
C SER A 106 3.81 9.46 1.63
N LEU A 107 3.11 8.35 1.39
CA LEU A 107 1.91 7.98 2.13
C LEU A 107 2.26 7.60 3.57
N VAL A 108 1.83 8.42 4.52
CA VAL A 108 2.08 8.21 5.96
C VAL A 108 0.97 7.40 6.61
N SER A 109 -0.28 7.67 6.22
CA SER A 109 -1.42 6.99 6.82
C SER A 109 -2.55 6.78 5.83
N VAL A 110 -3.23 5.64 5.97
CA VAL A 110 -4.44 5.31 5.22
C VAL A 110 -5.34 4.38 6.04
N GLY A 111 -6.64 4.48 5.86
CA GLY A 111 -7.58 3.51 6.43
C GLY A 111 -7.44 2.16 5.74
N ALA A 112 -8.15 1.94 4.65
CA ALA A 112 -8.00 0.73 3.84
C ALA A 112 -7.15 1.00 2.61
N LEU A 113 -6.20 0.09 2.31
CA LEU A 113 -5.40 0.10 1.10
C LEU A 113 -5.67 -1.18 0.30
N GLU A 114 -6.28 -1.02 -0.86
CA GLU A 114 -6.50 -2.08 -1.83
C GLU A 114 -5.61 -1.84 -3.06
N ILE A 115 -4.73 -2.78 -3.36
CA ILE A 115 -3.94 -2.80 -4.59
C ILE A 115 -4.31 -4.08 -5.32
N VAL A 116 -5.10 -3.95 -6.39
CA VAL A 116 -5.58 -5.10 -7.15
C VAL A 116 -4.39 -5.77 -7.85
N ASP A 117 -4.20 -7.06 -7.56
CA ASP A 117 -3.12 -7.83 -8.18
C ASP A 117 -3.30 -7.86 -9.70
N ASP A 118 -2.34 -7.30 -10.40
CA ASP A 118 -2.22 -7.32 -11.85
C ASP A 118 -0.85 -7.84 -12.27
N VAL A 119 -0.84 -8.60 -13.34
CA VAL A 119 0.38 -9.23 -13.89
C VAL A 119 1.46 -8.23 -14.33
N LYS A 120 1.18 -6.94 -14.30
CA LYS A 120 2.12 -5.87 -14.66
C LYS A 120 2.62 -5.05 -13.47
N ILE A 121 2.03 -5.24 -12.29
CA ILE A 121 2.57 -4.64 -11.06
C ILE A 121 3.84 -5.39 -10.67
N THR A 122 4.96 -4.69 -10.73
CA THR A 122 6.28 -5.27 -10.40
C THR A 122 6.87 -4.75 -9.11
N SER A 123 6.37 -3.62 -8.59
CA SER A 123 6.81 -3.07 -7.31
C SER A 123 5.71 -2.30 -6.61
N ILE A 124 5.76 -2.31 -5.27
CA ILE A 124 4.87 -1.59 -4.38
C ILE A 124 5.74 -0.84 -3.37
N ASP A 125 5.78 0.49 -3.49
CA ASP A 125 6.53 1.38 -2.60
C ASP A 125 5.58 2.07 -1.63
N LEU A 126 5.68 1.68 -0.36
CA LEU A 126 4.96 2.20 0.80
C LEU A 126 5.96 2.61 1.89
N SER A 127 7.15 3.05 1.49
CA SER A 127 8.31 3.28 2.38
C SER A 127 8.05 4.29 3.51
N ALA A 128 7.12 5.23 3.33
CA ALA A 128 6.75 6.20 4.36
C ALA A 128 5.55 5.76 5.23
N LEU A 129 4.91 4.62 4.92
CA LEU A 129 3.67 4.21 5.58
C LEU A 129 3.91 3.81 7.04
N THR A 130 3.29 4.54 7.95
CA THR A 130 3.38 4.27 9.39
C THR A 130 2.08 3.75 10.00
N SER A 131 0.96 3.91 9.31
CA SER A 131 -0.35 3.48 9.79
C SER A 131 -1.27 3.08 8.64
N VAL A 132 -1.84 1.90 8.75
CA VAL A 132 -2.87 1.36 7.85
C VAL A 132 -3.83 0.49 8.65
N THR A 133 -5.12 0.54 8.33
CA THR A 133 -6.12 -0.29 9.01
C THR A 133 -6.24 -1.67 8.35
N SER A 134 -6.19 -1.72 7.02
CA SER A 134 -6.28 -3.00 6.29
C SER A 134 -5.59 -2.95 4.94
N PHE A 135 -5.04 -4.10 4.55
CA PHE A 135 -4.60 -4.37 3.18
C PHE A 135 -5.61 -5.28 2.46
N ASN A 136 -5.66 -5.19 1.13
CA ASN A 136 -6.38 -6.08 0.25
C ASN A 136 -5.71 -6.12 -1.13
N ASP A 137 -5.57 -7.29 -1.74
CA ASP A 137 -5.02 -7.48 -3.09
C ASP A 137 -6.09 -7.48 -4.20
N GLY A 138 -7.33 -7.10 -3.84
CA GLY A 138 -8.50 -7.16 -4.72
C GLY A 138 -9.31 -8.44 -4.58
N THR A 139 -8.78 -9.47 -3.94
CA THR A 139 -9.41 -10.79 -3.73
C THR A 139 -9.33 -11.26 -2.29
N THR A 140 -8.21 -11.00 -1.63
CA THR A 140 -7.87 -11.53 -0.30
C THR A 140 -7.69 -10.40 0.69
N ALA A 141 -8.39 -10.47 1.81
CA ALA A 141 -8.21 -9.55 2.92
C ALA A 141 -6.85 -9.79 3.62
N ASN A 142 -6.24 -8.72 4.11
CA ASN A 142 -4.93 -8.74 4.75
C ASN A 142 -3.81 -9.26 3.83
N ALA A 143 -3.95 -9.02 2.52
CA ALA A 143 -2.97 -9.42 1.51
C ALA A 143 -2.46 -8.21 0.72
N LEU A 144 -1.19 -8.28 0.33
CA LEU A 144 -0.52 -7.30 -0.51
C LEU A 144 0.49 -8.00 -1.41
N GLY A 145 0.55 -7.60 -2.66
CA GLY A 145 1.51 -8.12 -3.62
C GLY A 145 0.86 -8.87 -4.76
N GLY A 146 1.60 -9.79 -5.37
CA GLY A 146 1.15 -10.58 -6.50
C GLY A 146 2.29 -11.34 -7.15
N SER A 147 1.95 -12.30 -8.01
CA SER A 147 2.90 -13.25 -8.62
C SER A 147 4.01 -12.63 -9.50
N LYS A 148 3.91 -11.34 -9.82
CA LYS A 148 4.89 -10.58 -10.60
C LYS A 148 5.59 -9.50 -9.79
N VAL A 149 5.16 -9.26 -8.57
CA VAL A 149 5.75 -8.24 -7.71
C VAL A 149 7.14 -8.70 -7.26
N THR A 150 8.16 -7.93 -7.60
CA THR A 150 9.55 -8.21 -7.21
C THR A 150 10.02 -7.33 -6.04
N SER A 151 9.26 -6.31 -5.69
CA SER A 151 9.61 -5.42 -4.58
C SER A 151 8.38 -4.95 -3.82
N ILE A 152 8.41 -5.11 -2.49
CA ILE A 152 7.46 -4.51 -1.55
C ILE A 152 8.27 -3.80 -0.47
N ASP A 153 8.01 -2.50 -0.27
CA ASP A 153 8.63 -1.69 0.77
C ASP A 153 7.58 -1.25 1.78
N LEU A 154 7.67 -1.78 2.99
CA LEU A 154 6.89 -1.42 4.18
C LEU A 154 7.82 -1.00 5.32
N GLY A 155 9.02 -0.51 5.00
CA GLY A 155 10.11 -0.28 5.96
C GLY A 155 9.78 0.68 7.10
N SER A 156 8.78 1.54 6.97
CA SER A 156 8.34 2.45 8.03
C SER A 156 7.12 1.97 8.83
N LEU A 157 6.51 0.84 8.47
CA LEU A 157 5.31 0.32 9.14
C LEU A 157 5.70 -0.47 10.40
N PRO A 158 5.47 0.07 11.62
CA PRO A 158 5.88 -0.62 12.84
C PRO A 158 4.90 -1.73 13.25
N ARG A 159 3.65 -1.59 12.85
CA ARG A 159 2.55 -2.44 13.29
C ARG A 159 1.46 -2.54 12.25
N TYR A 160 0.89 -3.72 12.11
CA TYR A 160 -0.29 -3.99 11.32
C TYR A 160 -1.29 -4.81 12.16
N ASP A 161 -2.46 -4.23 12.45
CA ASP A 161 -3.47 -4.87 13.30
C ASP A 161 -4.38 -5.75 12.45
N VAL A 162 -4.13 -7.04 12.45
CA VAL A 162 -4.99 -8.02 11.77
C VAL A 162 -6.02 -8.55 12.77
N ALA A 163 -7.29 -8.35 12.48
CA ALA A 163 -8.39 -8.84 13.36
C ALA A 163 -8.54 -10.36 13.32
N ALA A 164 -8.13 -11.00 12.22
CA ALA A 164 -8.11 -12.45 12.06
C ALA A 164 -7.15 -12.84 10.93
N GLY A 165 -6.29 -13.82 11.19
CA GLY A 165 -5.35 -14.35 10.21
C GLY A 165 -3.98 -13.68 10.23
N ALA A 166 -3.16 -14.00 9.26
CA ALA A 166 -1.82 -13.46 9.07
C ALA A 166 -1.82 -12.34 8.02
N LEU A 167 -0.85 -11.42 8.10
CA LEU A 167 -0.51 -10.59 6.97
C LEU A 167 0.10 -11.46 5.87
N THR A 168 -0.48 -11.43 4.68
CA THR A 168 0.00 -12.18 3.53
C THR A 168 0.71 -11.24 2.56
N LEU A 169 1.97 -11.53 2.25
CA LEU A 169 2.77 -10.80 1.26
C LEU A 169 3.12 -11.75 0.13
N GLU A 170 2.69 -11.42 -1.09
CA GLU A 170 2.98 -12.22 -2.26
C GLU A 170 4.02 -11.54 -3.15
N LEU A 171 5.12 -12.25 -3.39
CA LEU A 171 6.18 -11.83 -4.31
C LEU A 171 6.38 -12.87 -5.41
N SER A 172 7.05 -12.44 -6.48
CA SER A 172 7.45 -13.32 -7.58
C SER A 172 8.28 -14.49 -7.06
N THR A 173 8.04 -15.68 -7.62
CA THR A 173 8.83 -16.89 -7.37
C THR A 173 10.05 -16.99 -8.29
N SER A 174 10.29 -16.00 -9.14
CA SER A 174 11.37 -15.97 -10.12
C SER A 174 12.05 -14.61 -10.18
N GLY A 175 13.38 -14.62 -10.22
CA GLY A 175 14.21 -13.41 -10.23
C GLY A 175 14.50 -12.85 -8.85
N ASP A 176 15.34 -11.82 -8.82
CA ASP A 176 15.70 -11.16 -7.57
C ASP A 176 14.50 -10.39 -7.01
N THR A 177 14.25 -10.54 -5.73
CA THR A 177 13.13 -9.88 -5.04
C THR A 177 13.62 -9.14 -3.81
N THR A 178 12.89 -8.06 -3.46
CA THR A 178 13.19 -7.24 -2.29
C THR A 178 11.93 -7.07 -1.45
N LEU A 179 12.04 -7.37 -0.15
CA LEU A 179 11.00 -7.15 0.83
C LEU A 179 11.57 -6.38 2.01
N ASP A 180 11.13 -5.12 2.18
CA ASP A 180 11.54 -4.31 3.34
C ASP A 180 10.42 -4.28 4.39
N LEU A 181 10.73 -4.83 5.56
CA LEU A 181 9.88 -4.87 6.74
C LEU A 181 10.64 -4.34 7.97
N ALA A 182 11.56 -3.39 7.78
CA ALA A 182 12.55 -3.00 8.78
C ALA A 182 11.99 -2.64 10.16
N LEU A 183 10.78 -2.12 10.25
CA LEU A 183 10.14 -1.74 11.51
C LEU A 183 8.97 -2.65 11.91
N LEU A 184 8.53 -3.58 11.07
CA LEU A 184 7.34 -4.39 11.36
C LEU A 184 7.62 -5.37 12.50
N THR A 185 7.00 -5.14 13.65
CA THR A 185 7.20 -5.94 14.87
C THR A 185 5.99 -6.75 15.30
N THR A 186 4.80 -6.37 14.83
CA THR A 186 3.55 -7.04 15.20
C THR A 186 2.50 -6.94 14.12
N THR A 187 1.74 -8.02 13.93
CA THR A 187 0.57 -8.09 13.04
C THR A 187 -0.71 -8.48 13.77
N ASP A 188 -0.70 -8.66 15.08
CA ASP A 188 -1.89 -9.04 15.83
C ASP A 188 -2.11 -8.14 17.04
N ASN A 189 -3.34 -7.68 17.18
CA ASN A 189 -3.84 -6.95 18.33
C ASN A 189 -5.22 -7.42 18.78
N SER A 190 -5.67 -8.56 18.31
CA SER A 190 -7.05 -9.01 18.53
C SER A 190 -7.44 -9.19 20.00
N THR A 191 -6.47 -9.32 20.88
CA THR A 191 -6.71 -9.54 22.33
C THR A 191 -6.20 -8.43 23.23
N GLY A 192 -5.49 -7.43 22.69
CA GLY A 192 -4.92 -6.32 23.47
C GLY A 192 -3.82 -6.70 24.48
N LEU A 193 -3.51 -7.98 24.60
CA LEU A 193 -2.60 -8.50 25.64
C LEU A 193 -1.33 -9.17 25.09
N VAL A 194 -1.33 -9.55 23.83
CA VAL A 194 -0.21 -10.31 23.24
C VAL A 194 0.10 -9.78 21.85
N GLU A 195 1.22 -9.11 21.73
CA GLU A 195 1.76 -8.72 20.44
C GLU A 195 2.43 -9.92 19.78
N LYS A 196 2.04 -10.28 18.56
CA LYS A 196 2.64 -11.33 17.77
C LYS A 196 2.74 -10.94 16.30
N LEU A 197 3.71 -11.53 15.62
CA LEU A 197 3.90 -11.38 14.18
C LEU A 197 3.42 -12.65 13.49
N ASP A 198 2.20 -12.62 12.96
CA ASP A 198 1.68 -13.66 12.10
C ASP A 198 1.86 -13.21 10.65
N LEU A 199 2.78 -13.84 9.93
CA LEU A 199 3.21 -13.42 8.60
C LEU A 199 3.23 -14.60 7.65
N THR A 200 2.58 -14.46 6.50
CA THR A 200 2.70 -15.37 5.37
C THR A 200 3.41 -14.67 4.23
N VAL A 201 4.54 -15.21 3.78
CA VAL A 201 5.28 -14.73 2.61
C VAL A 201 5.29 -15.81 1.55
N THR A 202 4.78 -15.50 0.36
CA THR A 202 4.77 -16.40 -0.78
C THR A 202 5.68 -15.85 -1.87
N GLY A 203 6.72 -16.58 -2.21
CA GLY A 203 7.75 -16.13 -3.16
C GLY A 203 8.85 -15.28 -2.50
N GLY A 204 9.76 -14.79 -3.32
CA GLY A 204 10.94 -14.08 -2.86
C GLY A 204 12.16 -14.97 -2.64
N ASP A 205 13.36 -14.36 -2.68
CA ASP A 205 14.60 -15.09 -2.45
C ASP A 205 15.02 -14.99 -0.99
N ASP A 206 15.07 -13.78 -0.44
CA ASP A 206 15.54 -13.52 0.91
C ASP A 206 14.46 -12.83 1.74
N LEU A 207 14.23 -13.33 2.95
CA LEU A 207 13.37 -12.71 3.94
C LEU A 207 14.21 -12.37 5.18
N SER A 208 14.32 -11.09 5.50
CA SER A 208 14.95 -10.61 6.71
C SER A 208 13.94 -9.91 7.60
N LEU A 209 13.81 -10.36 8.85
CA LEU A 209 12.94 -9.75 9.85
C LEU A 209 13.78 -9.02 10.89
N PRO A 210 13.44 -7.75 11.22
CA PRO A 210 14.29 -6.93 12.10
C PRO A 210 14.22 -7.40 13.55
N LEU A 211 13.06 -7.79 14.00
CA LEU A 211 12.82 -8.28 15.36
C LEU A 211 11.63 -9.22 15.33
N PHE A 212 11.84 -10.43 15.81
CA PHE A 212 10.76 -11.39 15.97
C PHE A 212 10.58 -11.72 17.46
N VAL A 213 9.38 -11.53 17.97
CA VAL A 213 9.08 -11.72 19.39
C VAL A 213 8.24 -12.97 19.61
N LYS A 214 7.18 -13.15 18.84
CA LYS A 214 6.21 -14.24 18.94
C LYS A 214 5.35 -14.30 17.69
N GLY A 215 4.84 -15.48 17.33
CA GLY A 215 3.90 -15.67 16.23
C GLY A 215 4.32 -16.75 15.25
N ASP A 216 3.59 -16.87 14.16
CA ASP A 216 3.78 -17.88 13.12
C ASP A 216 4.28 -17.25 11.83
N ILE A 217 5.33 -17.82 11.24
CA ILE A 217 5.86 -17.40 9.96
C ILE A 217 5.68 -18.55 8.96
N SER A 218 4.96 -18.28 7.88
CA SER A 218 4.87 -19.16 6.73
C SER A 218 5.62 -18.53 5.55
N ALA A 219 6.73 -19.14 5.15
CA ALA A 219 7.60 -18.64 4.09
C ALA A 219 7.66 -19.66 2.94
N THR A 220 6.70 -19.59 2.02
CA THR A 220 6.64 -20.51 0.88
C THR A 220 7.49 -19.98 -0.27
N ASN A 221 8.43 -20.83 -0.77
CA ASN A 221 9.40 -20.49 -1.82
C ASN A 221 10.46 -19.45 -1.45
N VAL A 222 10.59 -19.07 -0.18
CA VAL A 222 11.71 -18.25 0.32
C VAL A 222 12.94 -19.15 0.44
N LYS A 223 14.09 -18.70 -0.05
CA LYS A 223 15.36 -19.46 -0.06
C LYS A 223 16.21 -19.15 1.18
N SER A 224 16.16 -17.95 1.67
CA SER A 224 16.94 -17.49 2.83
C SER A 224 16.04 -16.75 3.81
N LEU A 225 16.12 -17.12 5.09
CA LEU A 225 15.40 -16.47 6.18
C LEU A 225 16.40 -16.00 7.23
N VAL A 226 16.47 -14.69 7.42
CA VAL A 226 17.35 -14.10 8.44
C VAL A 226 16.50 -13.57 9.60
N LEU A 227 16.76 -14.11 10.79
CA LEU A 227 16.13 -13.74 12.05
C LEU A 227 17.19 -13.14 12.98
N PRO A 228 17.54 -11.84 12.82
CA PRO A 228 18.71 -11.25 13.49
C PRO A 228 18.57 -11.16 15.01
N LYS A 229 17.33 -11.10 15.50
CA LYS A 229 17.07 -11.11 16.94
C LYS A 229 15.77 -11.84 17.24
N PHE A 230 15.89 -12.97 17.89
CA PHE A 230 14.79 -13.77 18.37
C PHE A 230 14.66 -13.61 19.89
N ILE A 231 13.52 -13.10 20.37
CA ILE A 231 13.19 -13.08 21.79
C ILE A 231 12.02 -14.04 22.00
N TYR A 232 12.34 -15.25 22.40
CA TYR A 232 11.34 -16.22 22.81
C TYR A 232 10.98 -15.98 24.27
N THR A 233 9.78 -15.51 24.52
CA THR A 233 9.19 -15.58 25.87
C THR A 233 8.25 -16.78 25.86
N ALA A 234 8.60 -17.82 26.61
CA ALA A 234 7.75 -18.98 26.83
C ALA A 234 6.45 -18.55 27.51
N SER A 235 5.45 -18.15 26.75
CA SER A 235 4.09 -17.98 27.20
C SER A 235 3.23 -19.06 26.56
N THR A 236 2.19 -19.47 27.24
CA THR A 236 1.34 -20.63 26.97
C THR A 236 0.62 -20.64 25.62
N ASP A 237 0.84 -19.66 24.74
CA ASP A 237 0.08 -19.46 23.50
C ASP A 237 0.95 -19.20 22.26
N GLY A 238 2.04 -19.92 22.06
CA GLY A 238 2.74 -19.74 20.80
C GLY A 238 3.86 -20.74 20.55
N THR A 239 3.66 -21.53 19.53
CA THR A 239 4.74 -22.21 18.81
C THR A 239 5.21 -21.28 17.71
N LEU A 240 6.52 -21.09 17.58
CA LEU A 240 7.07 -20.59 16.32
C LEU A 240 6.94 -21.73 15.31
N ALA A 241 6.05 -21.60 14.35
CA ALA A 241 6.01 -22.47 13.21
C ALA A 241 6.67 -21.75 12.03
N VAL A 242 7.86 -22.20 11.63
CA VAL A 242 8.48 -21.78 10.37
C VAL A 242 8.20 -22.86 9.34
N THR A 243 7.31 -22.58 8.40
CA THR A 243 7.03 -23.45 7.27
C THR A 243 7.74 -22.89 6.04
N ALA A 244 8.83 -23.52 5.62
CA ALA A 244 9.59 -23.09 4.46
C ALA A 244 9.88 -24.28 3.56
N SER A 245 9.27 -24.32 2.38
CA SER A 245 9.36 -25.46 1.45
C SER A 245 10.66 -25.50 0.63
N LYS A 246 11.41 -24.40 0.56
CA LYS A 246 12.63 -24.27 -0.26
C LYS A 246 13.79 -23.60 0.49
N LEU A 247 13.78 -23.61 1.82
CA LEU A 247 14.79 -22.94 2.61
C LEU A 247 16.17 -23.61 2.42
N GLU A 248 17.13 -22.83 1.96
CA GLU A 248 18.53 -23.24 1.74
C GLU A 248 19.43 -22.77 2.89
N SER A 249 19.02 -21.73 3.64
CA SER A 249 19.76 -21.18 4.79
C SER A 249 18.86 -20.50 5.82
N ILE A 250 19.26 -20.54 7.10
CA ILE A 250 18.66 -19.82 8.22
C ILE A 250 19.76 -19.02 8.92
#